data_aa712157110c4856af61a2378286e9d4
#
_entry.id   aa712157110c4856af61a2378286e9d4
#
_cell.length_a   1.000
_cell.length_b   1.000
_cell.length_c   1.000
_cell.angle_alpha   90.00
_cell.angle_beta   90.00
_cell.angle_gamma   90.00
#
_symmetry.space_group_name_H-M   'P 1'
#
loop_
_entity.id
_entity.type
_entity.pdbx_description
1 polymer ?
#
loop_
_entity_poly.entity_id
_entity_poly.type
_entity_poly.pdbx_seq_one_letter_code
_entity_poly.pdbx_strand_id
1 'polypeptide(L)'
;MRFLLFVISAELLFGLDLAAGGEDAPIRSVTAGAPAPVPNNLGDTWVGAWARDGSLYSPSNDTYGFQNAISGLKHSANVAFNRLRGDDPLALSGETVNWLADYGKVNEQGPDGCTWKSSGCAAIDGTLYLAVARHKYGETSHDPHKRQTAVNASLIKSTDGGKTWTRSAKENYDRPVFPGARFATPYFVEYGQDGRESFADGADQYVYAISNNGFWDNGDNQILGRVPRAKIGNLDPADWQFYRGGDGMQDSAWTPDANAAALLVDSPGRLGMTGAAYVPARRCYLMINWHYPAGGGKKPEASYETMWEFYVARKPWGPWIRVGEPRFKPQGYYTPQVCTKFTAADGSKAFAMAAGTWEVDLYYRLTVVPLDLK
;
A
#
# COMPACT_ATOMS: atom_id res chain seq x y z
N MET A 1 31.11 -41.60 45.39
CA MET A 1 31.28 -40.16 45.10
C MET A 1 30.93 -39.93 43.64
N ARG A 2 29.68 -39.56 43.37
CA ARG A 2 29.19 -39.27 41.99
C ARG A 2 29.07 -37.76 41.87
N PHE A 3 29.82 -37.14 40.96
CA PHE A 3 29.73 -35.74 40.61
C PHE A 3 28.57 -35.57 39.59
N LEU A 4 27.57 -34.77 39.96
CA LEU A 4 26.50 -34.33 39.09
C LEU A 4 27.00 -33.04 38.42
N LEU A 5 27.17 -33.08 37.09
CA LEU A 5 27.38 -31.89 36.27
C LEU A 5 26.01 -31.26 35.96
N PHE A 6 25.76 -30.06 36.47
CA PHE A 6 24.68 -29.18 36.02
C PHE A 6 25.15 -28.45 34.78
N VAL A 7 24.50 -28.72 33.68
CA VAL A 7 24.59 -27.89 32.46
C VAL A 7 23.53 -26.82 32.57
N ILE A 8 23.95 -25.59 32.77
CA ILE A 8 23.06 -24.41 32.67
C ILE A 8 23.05 -24.01 31.22
N SER A 9 21.93 -24.27 30.52
CA SER A 9 21.63 -23.70 29.21
C SER A 9 21.14 -22.26 29.43
N ALA A 10 21.96 -21.29 29.07
CA ALA A 10 21.56 -19.91 28.96
C ALA A 10 20.75 -19.74 27.65
N GLU A 11 19.45 -19.67 27.76
CA GLU A 11 18.59 -19.18 26.67
C GLU A 11 18.78 -17.67 26.57
N LEU A 12 19.54 -17.24 25.57
CA LEU A 12 19.58 -15.83 25.13
C LEU A 12 18.23 -15.49 24.46
N LEU A 13 17.32 -14.96 25.25
CA LEU A 13 16.17 -14.22 24.75
C LEU A 13 16.68 -12.93 24.08
N PHE A 14 16.85 -12.95 22.76
CA PHE A 14 16.92 -11.72 21.98
C PHE A 14 15.51 -11.14 21.87
N GLY A 15 15.10 -10.40 22.89
CA GLY A 15 14.05 -9.41 22.77
C GLY A 15 14.61 -8.27 21.91
N LEU A 16 14.25 -8.23 20.64
CA LEU A 16 14.39 -7.03 19.82
C LEU A 16 13.39 -5.99 20.36
N ASP A 17 13.82 -5.20 21.33
CA ASP A 17 13.22 -3.92 21.64
C ASP A 17 13.30 -3.09 20.36
N LEU A 18 12.16 -2.88 19.69
CA LEU A 18 12.02 -1.90 18.63
C LEU A 18 12.26 -0.52 19.23
N ALA A 19 13.50 -0.05 19.15
CA ALA A 19 13.91 1.25 19.65
C ALA A 19 12.98 2.34 19.11
N ALA A 20 12.33 3.06 20.00
CA ALA A 20 11.67 4.33 19.70
C ALA A 20 12.72 5.26 19.08
N GLY A 21 12.36 5.93 17.98
CA GLY A 21 13.21 6.68 17.07
C GLY A 21 14.45 7.31 17.70
N GLY A 22 15.63 6.84 17.28
CA GLY A 22 16.90 7.41 17.71
C GLY A 22 17.05 8.87 17.30
N GLU A 23 17.91 9.63 17.96
CA GLU A 23 18.19 11.05 17.71
C GLU A 23 18.54 11.38 16.24
N ASP A 24 18.98 10.39 15.47
CA ASP A 24 19.39 10.48 14.05
C ASP A 24 18.28 10.17 13.03
N ALA A 25 17.03 9.91 13.45
CA ALA A 25 15.95 9.65 12.50
C ALA A 25 15.62 10.95 11.71
N PRO A 26 15.51 10.86 10.38
CA PRO A 26 15.25 12.05 9.52
C PRO A 26 13.88 12.67 9.76
N ILE A 27 12.93 11.89 10.26
CA ILE A 27 11.65 12.30 10.82
C ILE A 27 11.54 11.58 12.17
N ARG A 28 11.39 12.33 13.26
CA ARG A 28 11.37 11.79 14.62
C ARG A 28 9.97 11.43 15.10
N SER A 29 8.98 12.13 14.58
CA SER A 29 7.57 11.85 14.87
C SER A 29 6.67 12.30 13.73
N VAL A 30 5.52 11.63 13.61
CA VAL A 30 4.45 12.00 12.69
C VAL A 30 3.17 12.16 13.51
N THR A 31 2.47 13.27 13.29
CA THR A 31 1.16 13.50 13.90
C THR A 31 0.12 13.60 12.79
N ALA A 32 -0.92 12.77 12.86
CA ALA A 32 -2.05 12.84 11.95
C ALA A 32 -3.08 13.87 12.45
N GLY A 33 -3.51 14.74 11.55
CA GLY A 33 -4.58 15.68 11.77
C GLY A 33 -5.98 15.10 11.55
N ALA A 34 -7.00 15.94 11.55
CA ALA A 34 -8.37 15.52 11.30
C ALA A 34 -8.56 15.02 9.86
N PRO A 35 -9.16 13.85 9.65
CA PRO A 35 -9.50 13.37 8.31
C PRO A 35 -10.52 14.25 7.60
N ALA A 36 -10.31 14.50 6.31
CA ALA A 36 -11.20 15.30 5.46
C ALA A 36 -11.70 14.43 4.29
N PRO A 37 -12.99 14.06 4.24
CA PRO A 37 -13.52 13.27 3.14
C PRO A 37 -13.63 14.11 1.86
N VAL A 38 -13.22 13.53 0.74
CA VAL A 38 -13.44 14.11 -0.59
C VAL A 38 -14.90 13.86 -0.99
N PRO A 39 -15.63 14.85 -1.52
CA PRO A 39 -17.04 14.69 -1.85
C PRO A 39 -17.27 13.82 -3.11
N ASN A 40 -18.51 13.34 -3.27
CA ASN A 40 -19.06 12.74 -4.48
C ASN A 40 -18.36 11.46 -4.96
N ASN A 41 -17.83 10.65 -4.06
CA ASN A 41 -17.28 9.35 -4.39
C ASN A 41 -17.70 8.29 -3.37
N LEU A 42 -17.68 7.03 -3.80
CA LEU A 42 -17.87 5.85 -2.96
C LEU A 42 -16.95 4.73 -3.44
N GLY A 43 -16.19 4.18 -2.55
CA GLY A 43 -15.24 3.10 -2.82
C GLY A 43 -14.14 3.07 -1.78
N ASP A 44 -13.35 2.03 -1.79
CA ASP A 44 -12.26 1.85 -0.85
C ASP A 44 -10.88 1.73 -1.53
N THR A 45 -9.82 1.60 -0.74
CA THR A 45 -8.45 1.34 -1.23
C THR A 45 -7.96 2.43 -2.19
N TRP A 46 -8.08 3.67 -1.78
CA TRP A 46 -7.62 4.81 -2.54
C TRP A 46 -6.11 5.01 -2.37
N VAL A 47 -5.37 4.98 -3.48
CA VAL A 47 -3.93 5.25 -3.52
C VAL A 47 -3.63 6.24 -4.64
N GLY A 48 -2.79 7.24 -4.40
CA GLY A 48 -2.55 8.31 -5.36
C GLY A 48 -1.28 8.11 -6.16
N ALA A 49 -1.36 8.19 -7.49
CA ALA A 49 -0.21 8.29 -8.38
C ALA A 49 -0.18 9.69 -9.02
N TRP A 50 0.86 10.48 -8.74
CA TRP A 50 1.00 11.82 -9.27
C TRP A 50 1.58 11.79 -10.69
N ALA A 51 0.69 12.01 -11.68
CA ALA A 51 1.03 11.87 -13.08
C ALA A 51 1.65 13.13 -13.70
N ARG A 52 2.22 12.95 -14.88
CA ARG A 52 2.88 14.01 -15.67
C ARG A 52 1.98 15.20 -15.95
N ASP A 53 0.67 14.98 -16.12
CA ASP A 53 -0.33 16.03 -16.39
C ASP A 53 -0.73 16.83 -15.14
N GLY A 54 -0.09 16.58 -14.00
CA GLY A 54 -0.35 17.25 -12.73
C GLY A 54 -1.55 16.68 -11.96
N SER A 55 -2.33 15.77 -12.56
CA SER A 55 -3.44 15.09 -11.87
C SER A 55 -2.92 13.99 -10.96
N LEU A 56 -3.71 13.64 -9.96
CA LEU A 56 -3.57 12.37 -9.27
C LEU A 56 -4.49 11.34 -9.93
N TYR A 57 -3.99 10.15 -10.12
CA TYR A 57 -4.79 9.00 -10.53
C TYR A 57 -4.86 8.00 -9.39
N SER A 58 -6.02 7.41 -9.19
CA SER A 58 -6.27 6.50 -8.07
C SER A 58 -7.22 5.40 -8.47
N PRO A 59 -6.90 4.13 -8.20
CA PRO A 59 -7.91 3.10 -8.21
C PRO A 59 -8.87 3.30 -7.03
N SER A 60 -10.00 2.60 -7.09
CA SER A 60 -10.87 2.34 -5.95
C SER A 60 -11.48 0.96 -6.07
N ASN A 61 -11.66 0.29 -4.93
CA ASN A 61 -12.25 -1.04 -4.87
C ASN A 61 -13.67 -1.00 -4.31
N ASP A 62 -14.47 -2.05 -4.55
CA ASP A 62 -15.88 -2.16 -4.12
C ASP A 62 -16.61 -0.84 -4.31
N THR A 63 -16.52 -0.31 -5.50
CA THR A 63 -16.65 1.12 -5.74
C THR A 63 -17.87 1.45 -6.60
N TYR A 64 -18.41 2.63 -6.31
CA TYR A 64 -19.35 3.35 -7.16
C TYR A 64 -18.69 4.60 -7.78
N GLY A 65 -17.35 4.73 -7.66
CA GLY A 65 -16.55 5.78 -8.27
C GLY A 65 -16.98 7.20 -7.88
N PHE A 66 -16.63 8.15 -8.74
CA PHE A 66 -17.10 9.53 -8.63
C PHE A 66 -18.42 9.69 -9.40
N GLN A 67 -19.51 9.70 -8.69
CA GLN A 67 -20.83 10.02 -9.20
C GLN A 67 -21.65 10.69 -8.10
N ASN A 68 -22.70 11.43 -8.49
CA ASN A 68 -23.60 12.05 -7.51
C ASN A 68 -24.33 10.94 -6.74
N ALA A 69 -23.79 10.59 -5.60
CA ALA A 69 -24.00 9.37 -4.86
C ALA A 69 -25.38 9.22 -4.21
N ILE A 70 -26.26 10.20 -4.34
CA ILE A 70 -27.51 10.23 -3.55
C ILE A 70 -28.75 9.87 -4.40
N SER A 71 -28.67 9.86 -5.71
CA SER A 71 -29.82 9.53 -6.55
C SER A 71 -29.48 8.48 -7.61
N GLY A 72 -29.60 7.21 -7.23
CA GLY A 72 -29.54 6.08 -8.17
C GLY A 72 -28.12 5.75 -8.65
N LEU A 73 -27.36 5.02 -7.85
CA LEU A 73 -26.07 4.46 -8.21
C LEU A 73 -26.23 3.54 -9.43
N LYS A 74 -25.77 4.01 -10.60
CA LYS A 74 -25.95 3.30 -11.87
C LYS A 74 -24.84 2.30 -12.19
N HIS A 75 -23.67 2.50 -11.62
CA HIS A 75 -22.49 1.70 -11.89
C HIS A 75 -21.84 1.24 -10.59
N SER A 76 -21.34 0.02 -10.60
CA SER A 76 -20.50 -0.52 -9.52
C SER A 76 -19.43 -1.42 -10.14
N ALA A 77 -18.26 -1.47 -9.50
CA ALA A 77 -17.15 -2.29 -9.97
C ALA A 77 -16.34 -2.85 -8.80
N ASN A 78 -15.74 -4.03 -9.00
CA ASN A 78 -14.69 -4.51 -8.09
C ASN A 78 -13.50 -3.56 -8.07
N VAL A 79 -13.16 -2.99 -9.23
CA VAL A 79 -12.09 -2.00 -9.39
C VAL A 79 -12.54 -0.93 -10.37
N ALA A 80 -12.45 0.34 -9.99
CA ALA A 80 -12.56 1.47 -10.91
C ALA A 80 -11.28 2.29 -10.86
N PHE A 81 -11.05 3.08 -11.91
CA PHE A 81 -9.91 3.97 -12.03
C PHE A 81 -10.38 5.41 -12.17
N ASN A 82 -9.83 6.29 -11.33
CA ASN A 82 -10.31 7.63 -11.15
C ASN A 82 -9.19 8.65 -11.39
N ARG A 83 -9.56 9.85 -11.79
CA ARG A 83 -8.70 11.03 -11.88
C ARG A 83 -9.12 12.07 -10.88
N LEU A 84 -8.17 12.58 -10.12
CA LEU A 84 -8.36 13.62 -9.12
C LEU A 84 -7.65 14.90 -9.56
N ARG A 85 -8.30 16.04 -9.36
CA ARG A 85 -7.77 17.37 -9.68
C ARG A 85 -7.86 18.28 -8.48
N GLY A 86 -6.95 19.21 -8.40
CA GLY A 86 -6.83 20.23 -7.36
C GLY A 86 -5.40 20.33 -6.87
N ASP A 87 -5.02 21.53 -6.44
CA ASP A 87 -3.72 21.80 -5.83
C ASP A 87 -3.84 21.98 -4.31
N ASP A 88 -5.07 22.07 -3.81
CA ASP A 88 -5.39 21.98 -2.39
C ASP A 88 -5.86 20.54 -2.08
N PRO A 89 -5.15 19.82 -1.21
CA PRO A 89 -5.52 18.45 -0.83
C PRO A 89 -6.89 18.37 -0.13
N LEU A 90 -7.36 19.46 0.47
CA LEU A 90 -8.65 19.52 1.16
C LEU A 90 -9.80 19.96 0.24
N ALA A 91 -9.51 20.31 -1.02
CA ALA A 91 -10.49 20.74 -2.01
C ALA A 91 -10.41 19.95 -3.32
N LEU A 92 -10.11 18.65 -3.23
CA LEU A 92 -10.01 17.79 -4.40
C LEU A 92 -11.38 17.54 -5.03
N SER A 93 -11.39 17.47 -6.36
CA SER A 93 -12.49 16.96 -7.17
C SER A 93 -12.04 15.76 -7.98
N GLY A 94 -12.97 14.91 -8.42
CA GLY A 94 -12.61 13.73 -9.17
C GLY A 94 -13.66 13.30 -10.19
N GLU A 95 -13.24 12.43 -11.09
CA GLU A 95 -14.07 11.74 -12.07
C GLU A 95 -13.62 10.28 -12.19
N THR A 96 -14.56 9.37 -12.46
CA THR A 96 -14.22 7.99 -12.82
C THR A 96 -13.89 7.94 -14.32
N VAL A 97 -12.66 7.52 -14.62
CA VAL A 97 -12.14 7.43 -15.99
C VAL A 97 -12.49 6.10 -16.61
N ASN A 98 -12.40 5.01 -15.83
CA ASN A 98 -12.63 3.65 -16.31
C ASN A 98 -13.18 2.76 -15.19
N TRP A 99 -14.22 2.00 -15.50
CA TRP A 99 -14.86 1.07 -14.58
C TRP A 99 -14.19 -0.30 -14.53
N LEU A 100 -13.16 -0.52 -15.33
CA LEU A 100 -12.43 -1.78 -15.44
C LEU A 100 -13.35 -3.01 -15.48
N ALA A 101 -14.31 -2.99 -16.39
CA ALA A 101 -15.43 -3.94 -16.47
C ALA A 101 -14.98 -5.41 -16.52
N ASP A 102 -13.78 -5.69 -17.06
CA ASP A 102 -13.20 -7.03 -17.13
C ASP A 102 -12.91 -7.63 -15.73
N TYR A 103 -12.85 -6.78 -14.69
CA TYR A 103 -12.64 -7.21 -13.30
C TYR A 103 -13.95 -7.40 -12.51
N GLY A 104 -15.09 -7.25 -13.18
CA GLY A 104 -16.41 -7.55 -12.62
C GLY A 104 -17.03 -6.43 -11.78
N LYS A 105 -18.26 -6.67 -11.39
CA LYS A 105 -19.04 -5.80 -10.49
C LYS A 105 -18.64 -6.04 -9.04
N VAL A 106 -19.07 -5.15 -8.15
CA VAL A 106 -18.89 -5.33 -6.69
C VAL A 106 -19.33 -6.74 -6.26
N ASN A 107 -18.45 -7.42 -5.53
CA ASN A 107 -18.61 -8.80 -5.03
C ASN A 107 -18.64 -9.91 -6.10
N GLU A 108 -18.43 -9.60 -7.37
CA GLU A 108 -18.32 -10.63 -8.40
C GLU A 108 -17.03 -11.42 -8.23
N GLN A 109 -17.15 -12.74 -8.20
CA GLN A 109 -16.05 -13.67 -8.00
C GLN A 109 -15.83 -14.51 -9.26
N GLY A 110 -14.59 -14.87 -9.50
CA GLY A 110 -14.23 -15.84 -10.54
C GLY A 110 -14.46 -17.31 -10.09
N PRO A 111 -14.15 -18.26 -10.98
CA PRO A 111 -14.31 -19.70 -10.69
C PRO A 111 -13.51 -20.21 -9.48
N ASP A 112 -12.44 -19.50 -9.11
CA ASP A 112 -11.59 -19.80 -7.96
C ASP A 112 -12.12 -19.24 -6.62
N GLY A 113 -13.30 -18.62 -6.63
CA GLY A 113 -13.89 -17.97 -5.45
C GLY A 113 -13.16 -16.68 -5.03
N CYS A 114 -12.26 -16.16 -5.88
CA CYS A 114 -11.61 -14.90 -5.65
C CYS A 114 -12.29 -13.77 -6.41
N THR A 115 -12.28 -12.58 -5.85
CA THR A 115 -12.59 -11.34 -6.55
C THR A 115 -11.31 -10.65 -7.05
N TRP A 116 -11.46 -9.55 -7.77
CA TRP A 116 -10.37 -8.69 -8.18
C TRP A 116 -10.34 -7.43 -7.33
N LYS A 117 -9.16 -7.05 -6.85
CA LYS A 117 -8.94 -5.81 -6.11
C LYS A 117 -7.66 -5.15 -6.59
N SER A 118 -7.67 -3.84 -6.71
CA SER A 118 -6.43 -3.10 -6.89
C SER A 118 -5.65 -3.03 -5.58
N SER A 119 -4.33 -3.00 -5.69
CA SER A 119 -3.43 -2.65 -4.60
C SER A 119 -2.69 -1.35 -4.94
N GLY A 120 -1.41 -1.39 -5.34
CA GLY A 120 -0.65 -0.18 -5.64
C GLY A 120 -0.93 0.42 -7.01
N CYS A 121 -0.77 1.74 -7.12
CA CYS A 121 -0.80 2.49 -8.38
C CYS A 121 0.45 3.37 -8.46
N ALA A 122 1.02 3.55 -9.66
CA ALA A 122 2.14 4.45 -9.90
C ALA A 122 2.04 5.15 -11.26
N ALA A 123 2.58 6.36 -11.35
CA ALA A 123 2.80 7.08 -12.60
C ALA A 123 4.32 7.16 -12.85
N ILE A 124 4.78 6.61 -13.96
CA ILE A 124 6.20 6.49 -14.26
C ILE A 124 6.41 6.76 -15.77
N ASP A 125 7.19 7.78 -16.07
CA ASP A 125 7.56 8.16 -17.44
C ASP A 125 6.35 8.31 -18.40
N GLY A 126 5.24 8.87 -17.89
CA GLY A 126 4.00 9.10 -18.65
C GLY A 126 3.11 7.88 -18.77
N THR A 127 3.45 6.78 -18.12
CA THR A 127 2.66 5.55 -18.07
C THR A 127 2.10 5.33 -16.68
N LEU A 128 0.83 4.98 -16.59
CA LEU A 128 0.19 4.56 -15.34
C LEU A 128 0.29 3.04 -15.20
N TYR A 129 0.66 2.60 -14.02
CA TYR A 129 0.73 1.18 -13.65
C TYR A 129 -0.23 0.93 -12.49
N LEU A 130 -0.97 -0.17 -12.58
CA LEU A 130 -1.91 -0.59 -11.55
C LEU A 130 -1.64 -2.05 -11.20
N ALA A 131 -1.44 -2.33 -9.93
CA ALA A 131 -1.40 -3.68 -9.42
C ALA A 131 -2.81 -4.18 -9.13
N VAL A 132 -3.12 -5.38 -9.60
CA VAL A 132 -4.42 -6.03 -9.42
C VAL A 132 -4.21 -7.39 -8.79
N ALA A 133 -4.75 -7.57 -7.59
CA ALA A 133 -4.65 -8.78 -6.79
C ALA A 133 -5.88 -9.69 -6.96
N ARG A 134 -5.68 -10.99 -6.86
CA ARG A 134 -6.74 -11.98 -6.67
C ARG A 134 -7.02 -12.09 -5.18
N HIS A 135 -8.17 -11.61 -4.75
CA HIS A 135 -8.52 -11.39 -3.36
C HIS A 135 -9.62 -12.35 -2.90
N LYS A 136 -9.44 -12.92 -1.71
CA LYS A 136 -10.47 -13.68 -0.99
C LYS A 136 -10.95 -12.87 0.19
N TYR A 137 -12.27 -12.67 0.28
CA TYR A 137 -12.89 -11.91 1.38
C TYR A 137 -12.68 -12.54 2.76
N GLY A 138 -12.19 -13.78 2.82
CA GLY A 138 -12.18 -14.53 4.05
C GLY A 138 -13.60 -14.92 4.48
N GLU A 139 -13.71 -15.66 5.56
CA GLU A 139 -14.98 -15.83 6.20
C GLU A 139 -15.27 -14.59 7.05
N THR A 140 -16.50 -14.10 7.01
CA THR A 140 -16.98 -12.97 7.80
C THR A 140 -17.06 -13.27 9.30
N SER A 141 -16.49 -14.40 9.75
CA SER A 141 -16.41 -14.77 11.15
C SER A 141 -15.37 -13.90 11.87
N HIS A 142 -15.65 -13.56 13.11
CA HIS A 142 -14.82 -12.74 14.00
C HIS A 142 -13.48 -13.40 14.39
N ASP A 143 -13.03 -14.41 13.65
CA ASP A 143 -11.79 -15.11 13.89
C ASP A 143 -10.61 -14.31 13.30
N PRO A 144 -9.64 -13.83 14.10
CA PRO A 144 -8.48 -13.12 13.63
C PRO A 144 -7.58 -13.94 12.69
N HIS A 145 -7.76 -15.27 12.66
CA HIS A 145 -7.05 -16.15 11.73
C HIS A 145 -7.73 -16.28 10.37
N LYS A 146 -8.94 -15.71 10.21
CA LYS A 146 -9.68 -15.71 8.94
C LYS A 146 -9.64 -14.35 8.25
N ARG A 147 -8.47 -13.72 8.28
CA ARG A 147 -8.18 -12.46 7.61
C ARG A 147 -8.44 -12.54 6.10
N GLN A 148 -8.79 -11.42 5.48
CA GLN A 148 -8.86 -11.30 4.03
C GLN A 148 -7.47 -11.55 3.44
N THR A 149 -7.41 -12.29 2.32
CA THR A 149 -6.14 -12.72 1.73
C THR A 149 -6.06 -12.38 0.24
N ALA A 150 -4.85 -12.18 -0.25
CA ALA A 150 -4.52 -12.16 -1.67
C ALA A 150 -3.69 -13.39 -2.03
N VAL A 151 -4.05 -14.07 -3.12
CA VAL A 151 -3.42 -15.34 -3.51
C VAL A 151 -2.36 -15.17 -4.60
N ASN A 152 -2.45 -14.10 -5.37
CA ASN A 152 -1.47 -13.63 -6.34
C ASN A 152 -1.79 -12.17 -6.74
N ALA A 153 -0.91 -11.55 -7.49
CA ALA A 153 -1.15 -10.26 -8.10
C ALA A 153 -0.52 -10.14 -9.48
N SER A 154 -0.99 -9.18 -10.25
CA SER A 154 -0.42 -8.85 -11.55
C SER A 154 -0.40 -7.34 -11.76
N LEU A 155 0.22 -6.90 -12.85
CA LEU A 155 0.28 -5.51 -13.26
C LEU A 155 -0.46 -5.30 -14.57
N ILE A 156 -1.13 -4.16 -14.68
CA ILE A 156 -1.64 -3.61 -15.92
C ILE A 156 -1.07 -2.20 -16.13
N LYS A 157 -1.02 -1.73 -17.37
CA LYS A 157 -0.51 -0.40 -17.69
C LYS A 157 -1.42 0.35 -18.65
N SER A 158 -1.42 1.68 -18.53
CA SER A 158 -2.12 2.61 -19.41
C SER A 158 -1.21 3.77 -19.82
N THR A 159 -1.24 4.13 -21.10
CA THR A 159 -0.51 5.27 -21.66
C THR A 159 -1.42 6.44 -22.06
N ASP A 160 -2.73 6.32 -21.81
CA ASP A 160 -3.76 7.28 -22.22
C ASP A 160 -4.58 7.84 -21.05
N GLY A 161 -3.96 7.89 -19.86
CA GLY A 161 -4.58 8.42 -18.64
C GLY A 161 -5.62 7.50 -18.02
N GLY A 162 -5.47 6.19 -18.17
CA GLY A 162 -6.36 5.19 -17.57
C GLY A 162 -7.59 4.84 -18.40
N LYS A 163 -7.72 5.36 -19.62
CA LYS A 163 -8.87 5.07 -20.49
C LYS A 163 -8.84 3.65 -21.04
N THR A 164 -7.66 3.19 -21.46
CA THR A 164 -7.44 1.81 -21.89
C THR A 164 -6.25 1.19 -21.15
N TRP A 165 -6.27 -0.14 -21.01
CA TRP A 165 -5.29 -0.88 -20.24
C TRP A 165 -4.74 -2.07 -21.02
N THR A 166 -3.44 -2.29 -20.92
CA THR A 166 -2.77 -3.48 -21.44
C THR A 166 -2.82 -4.58 -20.38
N ARG A 167 -3.11 -5.79 -20.78
CA ARG A 167 -3.47 -7.01 -20.05
C ARG A 167 -4.92 -7.00 -19.55
N SER A 168 -5.53 -8.15 -19.66
CA SER A 168 -6.92 -8.40 -19.22
C SER A 168 -6.96 -9.09 -17.86
N ALA A 169 -8.15 -9.13 -17.26
CA ALA A 169 -8.39 -9.90 -16.04
C ALA A 169 -8.07 -11.39 -16.22
N LYS A 170 -8.37 -11.96 -17.40
CA LYS A 170 -8.09 -13.37 -17.71
C LYS A 170 -6.58 -13.66 -17.75
N GLU A 171 -5.79 -12.82 -18.39
CA GLU A 171 -4.32 -12.96 -18.41
C GLU A 171 -3.73 -12.87 -17.01
N ASN A 172 -4.22 -11.93 -16.21
CA ASN A 172 -3.79 -11.77 -14.83
C ASN A 172 -4.15 -12.96 -13.93
N TYR A 173 -5.22 -13.68 -14.25
CA TYR A 173 -5.60 -14.91 -13.57
C TYR A 173 -4.72 -16.08 -13.97
N ASP A 174 -4.51 -16.27 -15.28
CA ASP A 174 -3.80 -17.44 -15.84
C ASP A 174 -2.27 -17.33 -15.68
N ARG A 175 -1.73 -16.11 -15.76
CA ARG A 175 -0.29 -15.84 -15.74
C ARG A 175 0.01 -14.56 -14.94
N PRO A 176 -0.12 -14.59 -13.62
CA PRO A 176 0.15 -13.42 -12.79
C PRO A 176 1.63 -13.05 -12.82
N VAL A 177 1.93 -11.75 -12.71
CA VAL A 177 3.32 -11.26 -12.56
C VAL A 177 3.90 -11.70 -11.22
N PHE A 178 3.07 -11.77 -10.18
CA PHE A 178 3.48 -12.19 -8.84
C PHE A 178 2.66 -13.41 -8.42
N PRO A 179 3.15 -14.63 -8.72
CA PRO A 179 2.47 -15.86 -8.33
C PRO A 179 2.59 -16.11 -6.83
N GLY A 180 1.54 -16.68 -6.24
CA GLY A 180 1.50 -16.98 -4.80
C GLY A 180 1.29 -15.76 -3.92
N ALA A 181 1.15 -16.01 -2.62
CA ALA A 181 0.78 -14.97 -1.65
C ALA A 181 1.95 -14.06 -1.22
N ARG A 182 3.20 -14.47 -1.47
CA ARG A 182 4.38 -13.81 -0.89
C ARG A 182 4.56 -12.36 -1.35
N PHE A 183 4.08 -12.00 -2.56
CA PHE A 183 4.11 -10.65 -3.09
C PHE A 183 2.77 -10.32 -3.77
N ALA A 184 1.66 -10.60 -3.09
CA ALA A 184 0.32 -10.55 -3.67
C ALA A 184 -0.43 -9.23 -3.42
N THR A 185 0.16 -8.30 -2.70
CA THR A 185 -0.40 -6.97 -2.44
C THR A 185 0.64 -5.87 -2.72
N PRO A 186 1.24 -5.82 -3.93
CA PRO A 186 2.30 -4.86 -4.21
C PRO A 186 1.77 -3.42 -4.19
N TYR A 187 2.46 -2.57 -3.44
CA TYR A 187 2.30 -1.12 -3.40
C TYR A 187 3.60 -0.47 -3.81
N PHE A 188 3.55 0.47 -4.73
CA PHE A 188 4.74 1.15 -5.22
C PHE A 188 5.31 2.11 -4.17
N VAL A 189 6.62 2.31 -4.25
CA VAL A 189 7.29 3.43 -3.59
C VAL A 189 7.15 4.65 -4.50
N GLU A 190 6.52 5.70 -3.97
CA GLU A 190 6.22 6.92 -4.71
C GLU A 190 7.44 7.88 -4.73
N TYR A 191 7.77 8.39 -5.92
CA TYR A 191 8.89 9.29 -6.14
C TYR A 191 8.46 10.59 -6.85
N GLY A 192 7.43 11.25 -6.30
CA GLY A 192 6.97 12.54 -6.83
C GLY A 192 6.28 12.42 -8.19
N GLN A 193 6.20 13.55 -8.87
CA GLN A 193 5.50 13.64 -10.14
C GLN A 193 6.13 12.74 -11.19
N ASP A 194 5.32 11.82 -11.73
CA ASP A 194 5.72 10.91 -12.81
C ASP A 194 6.95 10.04 -12.43
N GLY A 195 7.13 9.79 -11.10
CA GLY A 195 8.25 9.03 -10.58
C GLY A 195 9.62 9.68 -10.80
N ARG A 196 9.71 11.01 -10.88
CA ARG A 196 10.93 11.74 -11.31
C ARG A 196 11.74 12.36 -10.19
N GLU A 197 11.32 12.21 -8.94
CA GLU A 197 12.13 12.70 -7.83
C GLU A 197 13.50 12.04 -7.84
N SER A 198 14.52 12.88 -7.86
CA SER A 198 15.90 12.45 -7.90
C SER A 198 16.38 12.07 -6.50
N PHE A 199 17.07 10.93 -6.37
CA PHE A 199 17.68 10.49 -5.11
C PHE A 199 19.15 10.15 -5.33
N ALA A 200 19.92 10.38 -4.28
CA ALA A 200 21.38 10.30 -4.30
C ALA A 200 21.93 8.87 -4.47
N ASP A 201 21.09 7.84 -4.60
CA ASP A 201 21.48 6.45 -4.41
C ASP A 201 21.38 5.60 -5.69
N GLY A 202 21.16 6.21 -6.86
CA GLY A 202 20.90 5.47 -8.11
C GLY A 202 19.57 4.69 -8.09
N ALA A 203 18.70 4.95 -7.11
CA ALA A 203 17.38 4.33 -7.02
C ALA A 203 16.43 4.75 -8.14
N ASP A 204 16.77 5.84 -8.87
CA ASP A 204 16.09 6.30 -10.08
C ASP A 204 16.14 5.29 -11.22
N GLN A 205 17.07 4.33 -11.19
CA GLN A 205 17.17 3.25 -12.17
C GLN A 205 16.15 2.14 -11.94
N TYR A 206 15.52 2.10 -10.79
CA TYR A 206 14.57 1.06 -10.40
C TYR A 206 13.23 1.63 -9.98
N VAL A 207 12.19 0.83 -10.21
CA VAL A 207 10.89 1.00 -9.56
C VAL A 207 10.82 0.00 -8.42
N TYR A 208 10.45 0.47 -7.24
CA TYR A 208 10.32 -0.34 -6.05
C TYR A 208 8.86 -0.54 -5.68
N ALA A 209 8.53 -1.72 -5.14
CA ALA A 209 7.24 -2.00 -4.55
C ALA A 209 7.41 -2.80 -3.25
N ILE A 210 6.54 -2.55 -2.29
CA ILE A 210 6.46 -3.26 -1.02
C ILE A 210 5.21 -4.14 -1.05
N SER A 211 5.29 -5.36 -0.54
CA SER A 211 4.14 -6.22 -0.32
C SER A 211 4.25 -6.91 1.03
N ASN A 212 3.12 -7.11 1.68
CA ASN A 212 3.07 -7.99 2.82
C ASN A 212 2.94 -9.46 2.36
N ASN A 213 2.79 -10.36 3.31
CA ASN A 213 2.75 -11.81 3.09
C ASN A 213 1.37 -12.34 2.64
N GLY A 214 0.63 -11.56 1.86
CA GLY A 214 -0.62 -11.97 1.23
C GLY A 214 -1.87 -11.77 2.09
N PHE A 215 -1.82 -10.96 3.13
CA PHE A 215 -2.99 -10.51 3.86
C PHE A 215 -3.42 -9.11 3.39
N TRP A 216 -4.74 -8.91 3.28
CA TRP A 216 -5.29 -7.61 2.92
C TRP A 216 -5.20 -6.63 4.09
N ASP A 217 -5.50 -7.11 5.30
CA ASP A 217 -5.35 -6.44 6.57
C ASP A 217 -4.48 -7.29 7.53
N ASN A 218 -3.95 -6.70 8.58
CA ASN A 218 -3.28 -7.40 9.67
C ASN A 218 -2.25 -8.48 9.21
N GLY A 219 -1.46 -8.20 8.20
CA GLY A 219 -0.36 -9.05 7.75
C GLY A 219 0.77 -9.12 8.79
N ASP A 220 1.72 -9.98 8.55
CA ASP A 220 2.74 -10.33 9.55
C ASP A 220 4.12 -9.75 9.22
N ASN A 221 4.44 -9.63 7.93
CA ASN A 221 5.73 -9.11 7.49
C ASN A 221 5.63 -8.51 6.08
N GLN A 222 6.66 -7.73 5.72
CA GLN A 222 6.76 -7.08 4.42
C GLN A 222 8.09 -7.39 3.76
N ILE A 223 8.08 -7.45 2.44
CA ILE A 223 9.28 -7.59 1.59
C ILE A 223 9.29 -6.49 0.53
N LEU A 224 10.48 -6.23 0.00
CA LEU A 224 10.72 -5.26 -1.06
C LEU A 224 11.03 -5.95 -2.38
N GLY A 225 10.31 -5.58 -3.43
CA GLY A 225 10.63 -5.92 -4.81
C GLY A 225 11.16 -4.70 -5.58
N ARG A 226 11.97 -4.95 -6.60
CA ARG A 226 12.39 -3.94 -7.58
C ARG A 226 12.30 -4.48 -9.00
N VAL A 227 12.12 -3.58 -9.94
CA VAL A 227 12.24 -3.85 -11.38
C VAL A 227 13.05 -2.72 -12.02
N PRO A 228 13.95 -2.96 -12.97
CA PRO A 228 14.59 -1.88 -13.72
C PRO A 228 13.54 -0.95 -14.33
N ARG A 229 13.70 0.37 -14.16
CA ARG A 229 12.73 1.36 -14.63
C ARG A 229 12.42 1.21 -16.11
N ALA A 230 13.43 0.92 -16.93
CA ALA A 230 13.26 0.69 -18.37
C ALA A 230 12.47 -0.58 -18.72
N LYS A 231 12.26 -1.48 -17.76
CA LYS A 231 11.65 -2.80 -17.98
C LYS A 231 10.26 -2.98 -17.37
N ILE A 232 9.83 -2.10 -16.45
CA ILE A 232 8.51 -2.23 -15.84
C ILE A 232 7.39 -2.33 -16.87
N GLY A 233 7.55 -1.65 -18.01
CA GLY A 233 6.60 -1.68 -19.12
C GLY A 233 6.47 -3.04 -19.82
N ASN A 234 7.37 -3.98 -19.61
CA ASN A 234 7.28 -5.35 -20.13
C ASN A 234 6.17 -6.15 -19.43
N LEU A 235 5.86 -5.81 -18.18
CA LEU A 235 4.93 -6.54 -17.31
C LEU A 235 5.35 -8.02 -17.15
N ASP A 236 6.66 -8.27 -17.14
CA ASP A 236 7.25 -9.60 -17.08
C ASP A 236 7.71 -9.94 -15.65
N PRO A 237 7.26 -11.05 -15.05
CA PRO A 237 7.74 -11.51 -13.75
C PRO A 237 9.26 -11.70 -13.69
N ALA A 238 9.91 -12.09 -14.80
CA ALA A 238 11.35 -12.34 -14.86
C ALA A 238 12.20 -11.06 -14.70
N ASP A 239 11.61 -9.88 -14.88
CA ASP A 239 12.31 -8.60 -14.70
C ASP A 239 12.33 -8.14 -13.24
N TRP A 240 11.58 -8.80 -12.34
CA TRP A 240 11.51 -8.45 -10.92
C TRP A 240 12.57 -9.15 -10.08
N GLN A 241 13.09 -8.43 -9.11
CA GLN A 241 14.02 -8.93 -8.10
C GLN A 241 13.54 -8.53 -6.72
N PHE A 242 13.85 -9.35 -5.71
CA PHE A 242 13.43 -9.15 -4.33
C PHE A 242 14.66 -8.99 -3.43
N TYR A 243 14.58 -8.05 -2.49
CA TYR A 243 15.66 -7.78 -1.55
C TYR A 243 15.87 -8.98 -0.62
N ARG A 244 17.11 -9.48 -0.56
CA ARG A 244 17.46 -10.65 0.28
C ARG A 244 18.40 -10.31 1.44
N GLY A 245 18.65 -9.01 1.68
CA GLY A 245 19.52 -8.53 2.75
C GLY A 245 20.84 -7.97 2.26
N GLY A 246 21.53 -7.28 3.14
CA GLY A 246 22.81 -6.63 2.85
C GLY A 246 22.67 -5.20 2.32
N ASP A 247 23.70 -4.72 1.63
CA ASP A 247 23.65 -3.41 0.98
C ASP A 247 22.87 -3.52 -0.36
N GLY A 248 21.68 -2.94 -0.41
CA GLY A 248 20.81 -2.96 -1.58
C GLY A 248 21.40 -2.27 -2.83
N MET A 249 22.53 -1.58 -2.70
CA MET A 249 23.30 -1.07 -3.85
C MET A 249 24.01 -2.20 -4.61
N GLN A 250 24.22 -3.35 -3.97
CA GLN A 250 24.92 -4.48 -4.56
C GLN A 250 23.93 -5.45 -5.20
N ASP A 251 24.23 -5.97 -6.38
CA ASP A 251 23.37 -6.98 -7.04
C ASP A 251 23.23 -8.26 -6.21
N SER A 252 24.25 -8.59 -5.41
CA SER A 252 24.20 -9.72 -4.49
C SER A 252 23.13 -9.59 -3.39
N ALA A 253 22.60 -8.38 -3.16
CA ALA A 253 21.50 -8.15 -2.23
C ALA A 253 20.12 -8.47 -2.81
N TRP A 254 20.03 -8.94 -4.05
CA TRP A 254 18.78 -9.18 -4.75
C TRP A 254 18.67 -10.61 -5.29
N THR A 255 17.45 -11.12 -5.38
CA THR A 255 17.13 -12.46 -5.85
C THR A 255 15.88 -12.42 -6.73
N PRO A 256 15.74 -13.28 -7.76
CA PRO A 256 14.50 -13.40 -8.52
C PRO A 256 13.39 -14.15 -7.75
N ASP A 257 13.71 -14.81 -6.64
CA ASP A 257 12.76 -15.60 -5.85
C ASP A 257 12.23 -14.79 -4.66
N ALA A 258 10.94 -14.45 -4.69
CA ALA A 258 10.26 -13.72 -3.61
C ALA A 258 10.27 -14.50 -2.27
N ASN A 259 10.34 -15.84 -2.30
CA ASN A 259 10.39 -16.64 -1.08
C ASN A 259 11.75 -16.56 -0.38
N ALA A 260 12.79 -16.20 -1.11
CA ALA A 260 14.14 -15.97 -0.56
C ALA A 260 14.36 -14.50 -0.11
N ALA A 261 13.33 -13.64 -0.19
CA ALA A 261 13.42 -12.24 0.22
C ALA A 261 13.58 -12.12 1.74
N ALA A 262 14.44 -11.18 2.14
CA ALA A 262 14.55 -10.75 3.53
C ALA A 262 13.34 -9.89 3.95
N LEU A 263 13.00 -9.93 5.22
CA LEU A 263 11.92 -9.12 5.76
C LEU A 263 12.37 -7.66 5.85
N LEU A 264 11.55 -6.78 5.32
CA LEU A 264 11.72 -5.33 5.41
C LEU A 264 11.26 -4.82 6.78
N VAL A 265 10.09 -5.28 7.18
CA VAL A 265 9.47 -5.08 8.50
C VAL A 265 8.86 -6.42 8.91
N ASP A 266 9.03 -6.78 10.18
CA ASP A 266 8.42 -7.96 10.80
C ASP A 266 7.64 -7.50 12.03
N SER A 267 6.31 -7.63 11.96
CA SER A 267 5.39 -7.23 13.03
C SER A 267 4.07 -7.99 12.89
N PRO A 268 4.00 -9.22 13.41
CA PRO A 268 2.88 -10.13 13.19
C PRO A 268 1.52 -9.53 13.56
N GLY A 269 0.57 -9.63 12.63
CA GLY A 269 -0.80 -9.12 12.77
C GLY A 269 -0.94 -7.60 12.71
N ARG A 270 0.11 -6.85 12.35
CA ARG A 270 0.11 -5.37 12.39
C ARG A 270 0.40 -4.71 11.04
N LEU A 271 0.62 -5.46 9.97
CA LEU A 271 1.07 -4.95 8.70
C LEU A 271 0.01 -5.16 7.61
N GLY A 272 -0.87 -4.21 7.43
CA GLY A 272 -1.77 -4.14 6.29
C GLY A 272 -1.00 -3.86 5.00
N MET A 273 -1.68 -3.95 3.86
CA MET A 273 -1.08 -3.56 2.59
C MET A 273 -0.82 -2.05 2.55
N THR A 274 0.37 -1.66 2.14
CA THR A 274 0.81 -0.27 2.08
C THR A 274 2.03 -0.09 1.19
N GLY A 275 2.28 1.16 0.77
CA GLY A 275 3.48 1.60 0.10
C GLY A 275 4.26 2.63 0.92
N ALA A 276 5.31 3.15 0.34
CA ALA A 276 6.11 4.21 0.90
C ALA A 276 6.23 5.38 -0.08
N ALA A 277 6.59 6.55 0.42
CA ALA A 277 6.89 7.71 -0.40
C ALA A 277 8.26 8.28 -0.04
N TYR A 278 8.99 8.76 -1.03
CA TYR A 278 10.20 9.51 -0.82
C TYR A 278 9.86 10.97 -0.44
N VAL A 279 10.49 11.48 0.61
CA VAL A 279 10.35 12.86 1.10
C VAL A 279 11.66 13.60 0.82
N PRO A 280 11.78 14.33 -0.32
CA PRO A 280 13.05 14.87 -0.81
C PRO A 280 13.75 15.79 0.19
N ALA A 281 13.01 16.71 0.83
CA ALA A 281 13.57 17.64 1.81
C ALA A 281 14.19 16.96 3.05
N ARG A 282 13.73 15.77 3.38
CA ARG A 282 14.24 14.95 4.49
C ARG A 282 15.21 13.86 4.05
N ARG A 283 15.36 13.65 2.74
CA ARG A 283 16.19 12.59 2.13
C ARG A 283 15.88 11.22 2.75
N CYS A 284 14.60 10.88 2.87
CA CYS A 284 14.15 9.64 3.48
C CYS A 284 12.85 9.16 2.85
N TYR A 285 12.50 7.94 3.22
CA TYR A 285 11.26 7.29 2.87
C TYR A 285 10.33 7.29 4.08
N LEU A 286 9.06 7.57 3.86
CA LEU A 286 7.99 7.49 4.85
C LEU A 286 6.99 6.44 4.41
N MET A 287 6.71 5.48 5.26
CA MET A 287 5.71 4.43 5.07
C MET A 287 4.66 4.52 6.17
N ILE A 288 3.39 4.34 5.81
CA ILE A 288 2.28 4.30 6.75
C ILE A 288 1.71 2.89 6.73
N ASN A 289 2.02 2.09 7.72
CA ASN A 289 1.34 0.82 7.95
C ASN A 289 0.02 1.00 8.70
N TRP A 290 -0.84 0.01 8.63
CA TRP A 290 -2.12 0.05 9.32
C TRP A 290 -2.57 -1.36 9.72
N HIS A 291 -3.38 -1.42 10.77
CA HIS A 291 -4.01 -2.66 11.22
C HIS A 291 -5.21 -2.35 12.11
N TYR A 292 -6.01 -3.37 12.35
CA TYR A 292 -7.07 -3.36 13.35
C TYR A 292 -6.56 -4.04 14.63
N PRO A 293 -6.45 -3.33 15.77
CA PRO A 293 -5.86 -3.87 17.02
C PRO A 293 -6.57 -5.11 17.54
N ALA A 294 -7.87 -5.24 17.26
CA ALA A 294 -8.70 -6.39 17.68
C ALA A 294 -8.54 -7.63 16.78
N GLY A 295 -7.53 -7.66 15.91
CA GLY A 295 -7.23 -8.82 15.08
C GLY A 295 -7.97 -8.90 13.75
N GLY A 296 -8.51 -7.79 13.25
CA GLY A 296 -9.28 -7.74 12.00
C GLY A 296 -10.71 -8.28 12.15
N GLY A 297 -11.50 -8.13 11.10
CA GLY A 297 -12.88 -8.58 11.05
C GLY A 297 -13.89 -7.59 11.66
N LYS A 298 -15.10 -7.62 11.13
CA LYS A 298 -16.22 -6.78 11.57
C LYS A 298 -16.82 -7.34 12.85
N LYS A 299 -16.46 -6.80 14.00
CA LYS A 299 -17.16 -7.08 15.26
C LYS A 299 -18.22 -5.99 15.52
N PRO A 300 -19.48 -6.34 15.73
CA PRO A 300 -20.54 -5.34 15.93
C PRO A 300 -20.41 -4.48 17.20
N GLU A 301 -19.58 -4.87 18.14
CA GLU A 301 -19.60 -4.33 19.51
C GLU A 301 -18.31 -3.68 19.98
N ALA A 302 -17.25 -3.70 19.18
CA ALA A 302 -16.01 -3.07 19.59
C ALA A 302 -15.95 -1.63 19.06
N SER A 303 -15.40 -0.73 19.85
CA SER A 303 -14.90 0.53 19.33
C SER A 303 -13.80 0.21 18.32
N TYR A 304 -14.17 0.15 17.07
CA TYR A 304 -13.26 -0.21 16.00
C TYR A 304 -12.25 0.90 15.80
N GLU A 305 -11.05 0.68 16.26
CA GLU A 305 -9.93 1.56 16.01
C GLU A 305 -9.14 1.04 14.81
N THR A 306 -8.74 1.96 13.95
CA THR A 306 -7.68 1.71 12.98
C THR A 306 -6.39 2.32 13.53
N MET A 307 -5.36 1.53 13.58
CA MET A 307 -4.03 1.97 13.98
C MET A 307 -3.20 2.25 12.75
N TRP A 308 -2.59 3.43 12.72
CA TRP A 308 -1.54 3.73 11.77
C TRP A 308 -0.19 3.68 12.48
N GLU A 309 0.78 3.06 11.83
CA GLU A 309 2.16 3.03 12.28
C GLU A 309 3.03 3.69 11.22
N PHE A 310 3.81 4.67 11.61
CA PHE A 310 4.73 5.36 10.72
C PHE A 310 6.12 4.77 10.83
N TYR A 311 6.71 4.49 9.68
CA TYR A 311 8.07 3.99 9.56
C TYR A 311 8.84 4.91 8.64
N VAL A 312 10.10 5.19 9.00
CA VAL A 312 11.04 5.97 8.20
C VAL A 312 12.30 5.20 7.92
N ALA A 313 12.89 5.41 6.75
CA ALA A 313 14.17 4.83 6.36
C ALA A 313 14.95 5.80 5.47
N ARG A 314 16.28 5.69 5.46
CA ARG A 314 17.13 6.46 4.54
C ARG A 314 17.27 5.80 3.17
N LYS A 315 16.96 4.52 3.07
CA LYS A 315 17.01 3.68 1.86
C LYS A 315 15.72 2.90 1.71
N PRO A 316 15.27 2.55 0.49
CA PRO A 316 14.06 1.76 0.31
C PRO A 316 14.12 0.38 0.97
N TRP A 317 15.31 -0.18 1.12
CA TRP A 317 15.56 -1.46 1.81
C TRP A 317 15.81 -1.33 3.31
N GLY A 318 15.66 -0.13 3.88
CA GLY A 318 15.77 0.10 5.31
C GLY A 318 17.18 0.44 5.80
N PRO A 319 17.45 0.29 7.11
CA PRO A 319 16.50 -0.17 8.13
C PRO A 319 15.32 0.79 8.32
N TRP A 320 14.13 0.22 8.54
CA TRP A 320 12.90 0.97 8.79
C TRP A 320 12.70 1.16 10.29
N ILE A 321 12.53 2.40 10.72
CA ILE A 321 12.39 2.78 12.14
C ILE A 321 10.96 3.29 12.35
N ARG A 322 10.26 2.77 13.35
CA ARG A 322 8.92 3.22 13.73
C ARG A 322 9.00 4.56 14.48
N VAL A 323 8.21 5.56 14.07
CA VAL A 323 8.26 6.94 14.58
C VAL A 323 6.90 7.50 15.05
N GLY A 324 5.81 6.76 14.94
CA GLY A 324 4.51 7.20 15.42
C GLY A 324 3.42 6.15 15.25
N GLU A 325 2.29 6.32 15.97
CA GLU A 325 1.19 5.38 16.01
C GLU A 325 -0.14 6.08 16.34
N PRO A 326 -0.75 6.83 15.40
CA PRO A 326 -2.05 7.44 15.63
C PRO A 326 -3.19 6.42 15.54
N ARG A 327 -4.29 6.73 16.23
CA ARG A 327 -5.54 5.97 16.20
C ARG A 327 -6.65 6.78 15.56
N PHE A 328 -7.49 6.09 14.79
CA PHE A 328 -8.71 6.64 14.24
C PHE A 328 -9.93 5.87 14.74
N LYS A 329 -10.97 6.63 15.07
CA LYS A 329 -12.32 6.11 15.40
C LYS A 329 -13.33 6.90 14.57
N PRO A 330 -14.33 6.26 14.01
CA PRO A 330 -14.62 4.83 13.95
C PRO A 330 -13.66 4.05 13.08
N GLN A 331 -13.84 2.74 12.95
CA GLN A 331 -13.07 1.88 12.06
C GLN A 331 -13.20 2.35 10.60
N GLY A 332 -12.11 2.28 9.89
CA GLY A 332 -11.94 2.77 8.54
C GLY A 332 -10.53 3.32 8.40
N TYR A 333 -10.33 4.25 7.50
CA TYR A 333 -9.03 4.90 7.25
C TYR A 333 -7.91 3.89 6.94
N TYR A 334 -8.25 2.78 6.31
CA TYR A 334 -7.29 1.76 5.92
C TYR A 334 -6.62 2.07 4.57
N THR A 335 -5.58 1.32 4.25
CA THR A 335 -4.72 1.53 3.08
C THR A 335 -4.17 2.95 2.95
N PRO A 336 -3.67 3.56 4.04
CA PRO A 336 -3.10 4.89 3.95
C PRO A 336 -1.84 4.90 3.09
N GLN A 337 -1.74 5.88 2.20
CA GLN A 337 -0.53 6.14 1.42
C GLN A 337 -0.22 7.64 1.42
N VAL A 338 1.05 7.99 1.59
CA VAL A 338 1.51 9.37 1.46
C VAL A 338 1.33 9.83 0.02
N CYS A 339 0.67 10.95 -0.18
CA CYS A 339 0.50 11.58 -1.48
C CYS A 339 1.63 12.59 -1.71
N THR A 340 2.60 12.23 -2.56
CA THR A 340 3.79 13.06 -2.81
C THR A 340 3.48 14.43 -3.38
N LYS A 341 2.37 14.59 -4.13
CA LYS A 341 1.93 15.89 -4.66
C LYS A 341 1.75 16.95 -3.57
N PHE A 342 1.38 16.55 -2.37
CA PHE A 342 1.03 17.44 -1.27
C PHE A 342 2.05 17.40 -0.13
N THR A 343 3.28 17.00 -0.43
CA THR A 343 4.38 17.13 0.53
C THR A 343 4.93 18.56 0.48
N ALA A 344 5.02 19.22 1.63
CA ALA A 344 5.59 20.56 1.73
C ALA A 344 7.06 20.58 1.28
N ALA A 345 7.47 21.67 0.63
CA ALA A 345 8.83 21.79 0.09
C ALA A 345 9.94 21.68 1.17
N ASP A 346 9.63 22.02 2.42
CA ASP A 346 10.54 21.90 3.57
C ASP A 346 10.46 20.53 4.26
N GLY A 347 9.54 19.66 3.81
CA GLY A 347 9.30 18.34 4.38
C GLY A 347 8.69 18.37 5.79
N SER A 348 8.09 19.49 6.21
CA SER A 348 7.43 19.61 7.52
C SER A 348 6.02 19.05 7.54
N LYS A 349 5.38 18.94 6.37
CA LYS A 349 4.01 18.46 6.19
C LYS A 349 3.89 17.52 5.01
N ALA A 350 2.98 16.56 5.13
CA ALA A 350 2.53 15.71 4.05
C ALA A 350 1.02 15.46 4.18
N PHE A 351 0.44 14.74 3.25
CA PHE A 351 -0.94 14.30 3.32
C PHE A 351 -1.00 12.80 2.95
N ALA A 352 -1.80 12.06 3.69
CA ALA A 352 -2.14 10.70 3.33
C ALA A 352 -3.49 10.65 2.64
N MET A 353 -3.61 9.82 1.61
CA MET A 353 -4.88 9.34 1.08
C MET A 353 -5.21 8.00 1.72
N ALA A 354 -6.47 7.80 2.09
CA ALA A 354 -6.95 6.57 2.71
C ALA A 354 -8.41 6.33 2.37
N ALA A 355 -8.92 5.14 2.58
CA ALA A 355 -10.36 4.91 2.68
C ALA A 355 -10.90 5.64 3.90
N GLY A 356 -12.12 6.10 3.84
CA GLY A 356 -12.80 6.72 4.98
C GLY A 356 -13.47 5.68 5.89
N THR A 357 -14.17 6.19 6.89
CA THR A 357 -14.97 5.35 7.77
C THR A 357 -16.11 4.68 7.03
N TRP A 358 -16.52 3.51 7.51
CA TRP A 358 -17.70 2.80 7.03
C TRP A 358 -18.89 2.90 8.01
N GLU A 359 -18.78 3.69 9.07
CA GLU A 359 -19.91 4.03 9.91
C GLU A 359 -20.71 5.16 9.28
N VAL A 360 -22.01 5.02 9.20
CA VAL A 360 -22.95 6.03 8.69
C VAL A 360 -22.94 6.13 7.15
N ASP A 361 -23.97 6.61 6.53
CA ASP A 361 -24.34 6.83 5.14
C ASP A 361 -23.26 7.12 4.08
N LEU A 362 -21.97 7.02 4.40
CA LEU A 362 -20.85 7.49 3.63
C LEU A 362 -19.71 6.47 3.58
N TYR A 363 -20.05 5.21 3.32
CA TYR A 363 -19.07 4.15 3.16
C TYR A 363 -17.92 4.52 2.24
N TYR A 364 -16.66 4.28 2.71
CA TYR A 364 -15.50 4.16 1.84
C TYR A 364 -15.18 5.39 0.99
N ARG A 365 -15.46 6.60 1.44
CA ARG A 365 -15.03 7.78 0.71
C ARG A 365 -13.53 7.91 0.74
N LEU A 366 -12.96 8.33 -0.39
CA LEU A 366 -11.63 8.88 -0.38
C LEU A 366 -11.52 9.94 0.71
N THR A 367 -10.56 9.77 1.59
CA THR A 367 -10.31 10.68 2.69
C THR A 367 -8.85 11.12 2.66
N VAL A 368 -8.63 12.40 2.86
CA VAL A 368 -7.30 13.00 2.97
C VAL A 368 -7.02 13.31 4.44
N VAL A 369 -5.84 12.95 4.91
CA VAL A 369 -5.41 13.14 6.30
C VAL A 369 -4.13 13.96 6.32
N PRO A 370 -4.13 15.17 6.93
CA PRO A 370 -2.92 15.96 7.11
C PRO A 370 -1.92 15.27 8.04
N LEU A 371 -0.64 15.36 7.72
CA LEU A 371 0.46 14.81 8.51
C LEU A 371 1.47 15.92 8.83
N ASP A 372 1.77 16.13 10.11
CA ASP A 372 2.89 16.98 10.56
C ASP A 372 4.12 16.09 10.79
N LEU A 373 5.24 16.43 10.12
CA LEU A 373 6.49 15.67 10.15
C LEU A 373 7.54 16.45 10.95
N LYS A 374 8.00 15.89 12.07
CA LYS A 374 8.96 16.55 12.98
C LYS A 374 10.27 15.79 13.06
#